data_e35392a147dbaf5774f9688f69266152
#
_entry.id   e35392a147dbaf5774f9688f69266152
#
_cell.length_a   1.000
_cell.length_b   1.000
_cell.length_c   1.000
_cell.angle_alpha   90.00
_cell.angle_beta   90.00
_cell.angle_gamma   90.00
#
_symmetry.space_group_name_H-M   'P 1'
#
loop_
_entity.id
_entity.type
_entity.pdbx_description
1 polymer ?
#
loop_
_entity_poly.entity_id
_entity_poly.type
_entity_poly.pdbx_seq_one_letter_code
_entity_poly.pdbx_strand_id
1 'polypeptide(L)'
;MSGADKSESVQRWGEAAEGGGLLPPTFRSRLDLGQSPPGDAAERTGEAFTPRAFLLGTGCAAFIGAGVAYSTLYLQGSFMALGFGTVGAVFLLFLLSGLINPLLKLVWAPLGLRRGELLLIYIMMVMASPIPTLFAARLLSQITVPFYYATPENEWAQVLQPHIPTWLMPHHPVTQQPFYEGMGKGYAVPWQAWLPVLLAWQPFIWALFLVMI
;
A
#
# COMPACT_ATOMS: atom_id res chain seq x y z
N MET A 1 -45.87 30.89 -39.47
CA MET A 1 -45.72 29.86 -38.46
C MET A 1 -46.38 30.36 -37.20
N SER A 2 -47.50 29.73 -36.88
CA SER A 2 -48.53 30.21 -35.95
C SER A 2 -48.06 29.93 -34.46
N GLY A 3 -48.42 30.88 -33.56
CA GLY A 3 -48.07 30.80 -32.13
C GLY A 3 -48.66 29.59 -31.37
N ALA A 4 -49.55 28.83 -31.98
CA ALA A 4 -50.14 27.61 -31.44
C ALA A 4 -49.13 26.43 -31.36
N ASP A 5 -48.25 26.34 -32.34
CA ASP A 5 -47.23 25.24 -32.37
C ASP A 5 -46.15 25.37 -31.30
N LYS A 6 -45.88 26.60 -30.87
CA LYS A 6 -44.91 26.87 -29.80
C LYS A 6 -45.46 26.55 -28.40
N SER A 7 -46.76 26.76 -28.18
CA SER A 7 -47.39 26.46 -26.89
C SER A 7 -47.56 24.95 -26.66
N GLU A 8 -47.89 24.19 -27.71
CA GLU A 8 -47.95 22.72 -27.61
C GLU A 8 -46.60 22.08 -27.39
N SER A 9 -45.55 22.62 -28.00
CA SER A 9 -44.19 22.09 -27.76
C SER A 9 -43.72 22.36 -26.34
N VAL A 10 -43.99 23.52 -25.74
CA VAL A 10 -43.64 23.85 -24.35
C VAL A 10 -44.44 23.00 -23.35
N GLN A 11 -45.75 22.77 -23.63
CA GLN A 11 -46.55 21.90 -22.78
C GLN A 11 -46.08 20.45 -22.81
N ARG A 12 -45.68 19.92 -23.95
CA ARG A 12 -45.11 18.57 -24.08
C ARG A 12 -43.79 18.40 -23.37
N TRP A 13 -42.96 19.46 -23.28
CA TRP A 13 -41.74 19.49 -22.48
C TRP A 13 -42.02 19.57 -20.99
N GLY A 14 -43.07 20.25 -20.56
CA GLY A 14 -43.52 20.31 -19.17
C GLY A 14 -43.98 18.95 -18.64
N GLU A 15 -44.83 18.25 -19.38
CA GLU A 15 -45.33 16.91 -19.04
C GLU A 15 -44.23 15.85 -19.04
N ALA A 16 -43.22 15.97 -19.91
CA ALA A 16 -42.05 15.10 -19.90
C ALA A 16 -41.14 15.32 -18.65
N ALA A 17 -41.11 16.56 -18.16
CA ALA A 17 -40.34 16.91 -16.94
C ALA A 17 -41.04 16.44 -15.64
N GLU A 18 -42.34 16.51 -15.57
CA GLU A 18 -43.12 16.03 -14.39
C GLU A 18 -43.22 14.50 -14.34
N GLY A 19 -43.13 13.80 -15.47
CA GLY A 19 -43.12 12.35 -15.57
C GLY A 19 -41.78 11.67 -15.20
N GLY A 20 -40.78 12.40 -14.70
CA GLY A 20 -39.48 11.85 -14.25
C GLY A 20 -38.64 11.15 -15.34
N GLY A 21 -38.92 11.41 -16.64
CA GLY A 21 -38.40 10.62 -17.73
C GLY A 21 -37.69 11.42 -18.83
N LEU A 22 -36.62 12.16 -18.46
CA LEU A 22 -35.72 12.83 -19.44
C LEU A 22 -34.87 11.88 -20.28
N LEU A 23 -34.92 10.59 -20.02
CA LEU A 23 -34.10 9.58 -20.71
C LEU A 23 -35.00 8.51 -21.36
N PRO A 24 -34.74 8.12 -22.61
CA PRO A 24 -35.46 7.03 -23.26
C PRO A 24 -35.34 5.74 -22.43
N PRO A 25 -36.37 4.87 -22.42
CA PRO A 25 -36.38 3.63 -21.60
C PRO A 25 -35.19 2.72 -21.87
N THR A 26 -34.66 2.72 -23.08
CA THR A 26 -33.44 1.99 -23.46
C THR A 26 -32.16 2.53 -22.80
N PHE A 27 -32.15 3.80 -22.41
CA PHE A 27 -31.01 4.40 -21.72
C PHE A 27 -31.11 4.22 -20.19
N ARG A 28 -32.33 4.21 -19.62
CA ARG A 28 -32.57 3.88 -18.24
C ARG A 28 -32.17 2.45 -17.95
N SER A 29 -32.55 1.48 -18.75
CA SER A 29 -32.15 0.08 -18.57
C SER A 29 -30.64 -0.12 -18.63
N ARG A 30 -29.90 0.72 -19.39
CA ARG A 30 -28.41 0.68 -19.37
C ARG A 30 -27.80 1.30 -18.12
N LEU A 31 -28.41 2.32 -17.54
CA LEU A 31 -27.96 2.91 -16.27
C LEU A 31 -28.28 1.99 -15.09
N ASP A 32 -29.46 1.36 -15.10
CA ASP A 32 -29.86 0.39 -14.07
C ASP A 32 -29.01 -0.90 -14.10
N LEU A 33 -28.52 -1.30 -15.27
CA LEU A 33 -27.56 -2.41 -15.40
C LEU A 33 -26.19 -2.08 -14.80
N GLY A 34 -25.88 -0.81 -14.56
CA GLY A 34 -24.64 -0.35 -13.89
C GLY A 34 -24.76 -0.21 -12.38
N GLN A 35 -25.99 -0.15 -11.86
CA GLN A 35 -26.25 -0.09 -10.41
C GLN A 35 -26.62 -1.47 -9.91
N SER A 36 -25.63 -2.24 -9.49
CA SER A 36 -25.88 -3.47 -8.73
C SER A 36 -26.60 -3.10 -7.43
N PRO A 37 -27.67 -3.83 -7.04
CA PRO A 37 -28.35 -3.58 -5.77
C PRO A 37 -27.33 -3.59 -4.62
N PRO A 38 -27.53 -2.76 -3.57
CA PRO A 38 -26.56 -2.62 -2.47
C PRO A 38 -26.20 -3.96 -1.77
N GLY A 39 -27.07 -4.95 -1.84
CA GLY A 39 -26.80 -6.30 -1.35
C GLY A 39 -25.70 -7.04 -2.13
N ASP A 40 -25.68 -6.91 -3.46
CA ASP A 40 -24.69 -7.58 -4.31
C ASP A 40 -23.27 -7.04 -4.09
N ALA A 41 -23.12 -5.77 -3.72
CA ALA A 41 -21.83 -5.17 -3.43
C ALA A 41 -21.25 -5.72 -2.11
N ALA A 42 -22.08 -5.86 -1.09
CA ALA A 42 -21.69 -6.42 0.20
C ALA A 42 -21.34 -7.91 0.09
N GLU A 43 -22.10 -8.68 -0.70
CA GLU A 43 -21.84 -10.10 -0.93
C GLU A 43 -20.52 -10.31 -1.70
N ARG A 44 -20.27 -9.49 -2.74
CA ARG A 44 -19.00 -9.51 -3.50
C ARG A 44 -17.80 -9.11 -2.65
N THR A 45 -17.97 -8.22 -1.69
CA THR A 45 -16.92 -7.80 -0.76
C THR A 45 -16.62 -8.92 0.23
N GLY A 46 -17.63 -9.61 0.76
CA GLY A 46 -17.46 -10.78 1.62
C GLY A 46 -16.70 -11.92 0.94
N GLU A 47 -16.89 -12.13 -0.37
CA GLU A 47 -16.16 -13.14 -1.15
C GLU A 47 -14.67 -12.79 -1.37
N ALA A 48 -14.25 -11.53 -1.24
CA ALA A 48 -12.87 -11.11 -1.40
C ALA A 48 -12.03 -11.40 -0.15
N PHE A 49 -12.63 -11.35 1.05
CA PHE A 49 -11.96 -11.55 2.33
C PHE A 49 -11.92 -13.02 2.75
N THR A 50 -11.25 -13.84 1.97
CA THR A 50 -11.00 -15.23 2.36
C THR A 50 -9.69 -15.36 3.14
N PRO A 51 -9.59 -16.25 4.16
CA PRO A 51 -8.36 -16.44 4.92
C PRO A 51 -7.17 -16.81 4.03
N ARG A 52 -7.41 -17.57 2.96
CA ARG A 52 -6.37 -17.94 1.99
C ARG A 52 -5.86 -16.73 1.21
N ALA A 53 -6.74 -15.80 0.79
CA ALA A 53 -6.34 -14.58 0.09
C ALA A 53 -5.52 -13.67 1.00
N PHE A 54 -5.89 -13.57 2.27
CA PHE A 54 -5.15 -12.82 3.28
C PHE A 54 -3.75 -13.42 3.53
N LEU A 55 -3.64 -14.73 3.70
CA LEU A 55 -2.34 -15.40 3.88
C LEU A 55 -1.44 -15.25 2.66
N LEU A 56 -1.98 -15.46 1.45
CA LEU A 56 -1.23 -15.26 0.21
C LEU A 56 -0.84 -13.79 0.03
N GLY A 57 -1.75 -12.85 0.31
CA GLY A 57 -1.47 -11.42 0.28
C GLY A 57 -0.36 -11.02 1.23
N THR A 58 -0.38 -11.53 2.45
CA THR A 58 0.68 -11.30 3.46
C THR A 58 2.02 -11.88 2.98
N GLY A 59 2.02 -13.09 2.44
CA GLY A 59 3.22 -13.71 1.86
C GLY A 59 3.80 -12.90 0.70
N CYS A 60 2.96 -12.47 -0.24
CA CYS A 60 3.36 -11.63 -1.37
C CYS A 60 3.84 -10.25 -0.92
N ALA A 61 3.19 -9.64 0.07
CA ALA A 61 3.58 -8.36 0.66
C ALA A 61 4.95 -8.46 1.35
N ALA A 62 5.17 -9.51 2.13
CA ALA A 62 6.47 -9.78 2.75
C ALA A 62 7.57 -10.04 1.71
N PHE A 63 7.25 -10.79 0.65
CA PHE A 63 8.18 -11.04 -0.46
C PHE A 63 8.57 -9.75 -1.18
N ILE A 64 7.60 -8.87 -1.49
CA ILE A 64 7.88 -7.56 -2.07
C ILE A 64 8.70 -6.71 -1.11
N GLY A 65 8.32 -6.64 0.16
CA GLY A 65 9.04 -5.87 1.17
C GLY A 65 10.52 -6.27 1.26
N ALA A 66 10.79 -7.55 1.38
CA ALA A 66 12.16 -8.08 1.41
C ALA A 66 12.89 -7.91 0.07
N GLY A 67 12.22 -8.21 -1.05
CA GLY A 67 12.79 -8.13 -2.38
C GLY A 67 13.14 -6.70 -2.80
N VAL A 68 12.29 -5.73 -2.47
CA VAL A 68 12.55 -4.32 -2.73
C VAL A 68 13.70 -3.80 -1.89
N ALA A 69 13.73 -4.15 -0.59
CA ALA A 69 14.85 -3.80 0.29
C ALA A 69 16.18 -4.40 -0.23
N TYR A 70 16.17 -5.67 -0.59
CA TYR A 70 17.35 -6.34 -1.15
C TYR A 70 17.80 -5.72 -2.47
N SER A 71 16.87 -5.46 -3.40
CA SER A 71 17.17 -4.83 -4.69
C SER A 71 17.75 -3.42 -4.52
N THR A 72 17.15 -2.62 -3.65
CA THR A 72 17.56 -1.22 -3.47
C THR A 72 18.84 -1.07 -2.67
N LEU A 73 18.99 -1.83 -1.58
CA LEU A 73 20.09 -1.64 -0.63
C LEU A 73 21.31 -2.50 -0.96
N TYR A 74 21.11 -3.73 -1.45
CA TYR A 74 22.21 -4.66 -1.71
C TYR A 74 22.65 -4.67 -3.17
N LEU A 75 21.69 -4.83 -4.11
CA LEU A 75 22.01 -4.87 -5.55
C LEU A 75 22.23 -3.48 -6.15
N GLN A 76 21.83 -2.42 -5.42
CA GLN A 76 21.83 -1.04 -5.94
C GLN A 76 21.12 -0.93 -7.32
N GLY A 77 20.11 -1.77 -7.50
CA GLY A 77 19.32 -1.83 -8.72
C GLY A 77 18.30 -0.71 -8.84
N SER A 78 17.48 -0.79 -9.88
CA SER A 78 16.39 0.17 -10.09
C SER A 78 15.40 0.17 -8.94
N PHE A 79 14.89 1.34 -8.59
CA PHE A 79 13.87 1.51 -7.58
C PHE A 79 12.54 0.89 -8.03
N MET A 80 12.29 -0.37 -7.68
CA MET A 80 11.09 -1.11 -8.08
C MET A 80 9.83 -0.70 -7.34
N ALA A 81 9.94 0.10 -6.28
CA ALA A 81 8.84 0.53 -5.42
C ALA A 81 8.94 2.01 -5.02
N LEU A 82 9.51 2.86 -5.88
CA LEU A 82 9.55 4.30 -5.62
C LEU A 82 8.29 4.96 -6.17
N GLY A 83 7.55 5.64 -5.30
CA GLY A 83 6.36 6.38 -5.67
C GLY A 83 5.08 5.53 -5.73
N PHE A 84 4.04 6.10 -6.33
CA PHE A 84 2.70 5.49 -6.42
C PHE A 84 2.61 4.35 -7.45
N GLY A 85 3.61 4.18 -8.31
CA GLY A 85 3.71 3.10 -9.29
C GLY A 85 4.61 1.97 -8.81
N THR A 86 4.06 1.02 -8.07
CA THR A 86 4.79 -0.14 -7.57
C THR A 86 4.96 -1.18 -8.67
N VAL A 87 5.96 -1.00 -9.53
CA VAL A 87 6.22 -1.91 -10.66
C VAL A 87 6.36 -3.36 -10.20
N GLY A 88 7.00 -3.59 -9.05
CA GLY A 88 7.12 -4.92 -8.46
C GLY A 88 5.79 -5.56 -8.11
N ALA A 89 4.84 -4.79 -7.56
CA ALA A 89 3.50 -5.29 -7.24
C ALA A 89 2.68 -5.61 -8.50
N VAL A 90 2.77 -4.76 -9.53
CA VAL A 90 2.11 -5.00 -10.82
C VAL A 90 2.67 -6.24 -11.49
N PHE A 91 4.00 -6.39 -11.51
CA PHE A 91 4.67 -7.57 -12.07
C PHE A 91 4.26 -8.86 -11.33
N LEU A 92 4.24 -8.82 -10.00
CA LEU A 92 3.83 -9.98 -9.20
C LEU A 92 2.35 -10.31 -9.40
N LEU A 93 1.48 -9.30 -9.52
CA LEU A 93 0.08 -9.50 -9.87
C LEU A 93 -0.07 -10.16 -11.25
N PHE A 94 0.71 -9.70 -12.23
CA PHE A 94 0.72 -10.29 -13.57
C PHE A 94 1.14 -11.76 -13.52
N LEU A 95 2.20 -12.11 -12.81
CA LEU A 95 2.62 -13.49 -12.60
C LEU A 95 1.55 -14.31 -11.88
N LEU A 96 0.96 -13.75 -10.82
CA LEU A 96 -0.05 -14.44 -10.02
C LEU A 96 -1.33 -14.69 -10.83
N SER A 97 -1.81 -13.71 -11.58
CA SER A 97 -3.06 -13.80 -12.34
C SER A 97 -2.89 -14.50 -13.69
N GLY A 98 -1.77 -14.25 -14.39
CA GLY A 98 -1.55 -14.72 -15.74
C GLY A 98 -0.88 -16.10 -15.83
N LEU A 99 -0.04 -16.45 -14.86
CA LEU A 99 0.70 -17.71 -14.87
C LEU A 99 0.24 -18.65 -13.75
N ILE A 100 0.31 -18.22 -12.50
CA ILE A 100 0.06 -19.07 -11.34
C ILE A 100 -1.42 -19.46 -11.24
N ASN A 101 -2.34 -18.52 -11.39
CA ASN A 101 -3.77 -18.79 -11.26
C ASN A 101 -4.34 -19.71 -12.33
N PRO A 102 -3.99 -19.57 -13.64
CA PRO A 102 -4.39 -20.57 -14.64
C PRO A 102 -3.78 -21.94 -14.38
N LEU A 103 -2.52 -22.01 -13.94
CA LEU A 103 -1.86 -23.27 -13.63
C LEU A 103 -2.51 -23.96 -12.42
N LEU A 104 -2.84 -23.21 -11.37
CA LEU A 104 -3.59 -23.72 -10.21
C LEU A 104 -4.96 -24.26 -10.61
N LYS A 105 -5.68 -23.56 -11.49
CA LYS A 105 -6.97 -24.02 -12.00
C LYS A 105 -6.87 -25.29 -12.85
N LEU A 106 -5.76 -25.45 -13.55
CA LEU A 106 -5.49 -26.64 -14.37
C LEU A 106 -5.22 -27.87 -13.50
N VAL A 107 -4.46 -27.69 -12.39
CA VAL A 107 -4.07 -28.78 -11.49
C VAL A 107 -5.20 -29.11 -10.50
N TRP A 108 -5.84 -28.08 -9.95
CA TRP A 108 -6.92 -28.23 -8.96
C TRP A 108 -7.85 -27.02 -9.01
N ALA A 109 -8.95 -27.15 -9.73
CA ALA A 109 -9.92 -26.07 -9.97
C ALA A 109 -10.34 -25.27 -8.71
N PRO A 110 -10.57 -25.90 -7.52
CA PRO A 110 -10.96 -25.16 -6.32
C PRO A 110 -9.85 -24.28 -5.72
N LEU A 111 -8.57 -24.47 -6.09
CA LEU A 111 -7.47 -23.61 -5.63
C LEU A 111 -7.37 -22.29 -6.43
N GLY A 112 -8.07 -22.19 -7.55
CA GLY A 112 -8.07 -20.97 -8.36
C GLY A 112 -8.54 -19.74 -7.56
N LEU A 113 -7.75 -18.68 -7.64
CA LEU A 113 -8.07 -17.40 -7.00
C LEU A 113 -9.18 -16.67 -7.77
N ARG A 114 -10.14 -16.10 -7.04
CA ARG A 114 -11.22 -15.27 -7.57
C ARG A 114 -10.70 -13.85 -7.83
N ARG A 115 -11.42 -13.09 -8.66
CA ARG A 115 -11.03 -11.70 -8.98
C ARG A 115 -10.92 -10.81 -7.73
N GLY A 116 -11.84 -10.96 -6.78
CA GLY A 116 -11.82 -10.21 -5.52
C GLY A 116 -10.60 -10.56 -4.65
N GLU A 117 -10.20 -11.83 -4.60
CA GLU A 117 -9.01 -12.29 -3.88
C GLU A 117 -7.72 -11.72 -4.50
N LEU A 118 -7.61 -11.72 -5.83
CA LEU A 118 -6.47 -11.11 -6.54
C LEU A 118 -6.37 -9.61 -6.29
N LEU A 119 -7.52 -8.92 -6.25
CA LEU A 119 -7.56 -7.48 -5.95
C LEU A 119 -7.11 -7.21 -4.53
N LEU A 120 -7.58 -8.00 -3.55
CA LEU A 120 -7.13 -7.88 -2.15
C LEU A 120 -5.62 -8.08 -2.02
N ILE A 121 -5.08 -9.14 -2.64
CA ILE A 121 -3.64 -9.41 -2.65
C ILE A 121 -2.87 -8.23 -3.26
N TYR A 122 -3.36 -7.68 -4.37
CA TYR A 122 -2.74 -6.52 -5.01
C TYR A 122 -2.70 -5.29 -4.11
N ILE A 123 -3.82 -4.96 -3.45
CA ILE A 123 -3.89 -3.84 -2.51
C ILE A 123 -2.88 -4.04 -1.37
N MET A 124 -2.81 -5.24 -0.79
CA MET A 124 -1.83 -5.56 0.26
C MET A 124 -0.39 -5.38 -0.21
N MET A 125 -0.07 -5.81 -1.45
CA MET A 125 1.26 -5.62 -2.04
C MET A 125 1.60 -4.14 -2.25
N VAL A 126 0.66 -3.37 -2.78
CA VAL A 126 0.84 -1.92 -3.02
C VAL A 126 1.08 -1.18 -1.71
N MET A 127 0.30 -1.50 -0.67
CA MET A 127 0.45 -0.87 0.65
C MET A 127 1.76 -1.26 1.36
N ALA A 128 2.24 -2.48 1.16
CA ALA A 128 3.48 -2.96 1.76
C ALA A 128 4.74 -2.44 1.06
N SER A 129 4.69 -2.15 -0.23
CA SER A 129 5.88 -1.85 -1.03
C SER A 129 6.64 -0.57 -0.64
N PRO A 130 6.03 0.56 -0.22
CA PRO A 130 6.77 1.75 0.19
C PRO A 130 7.39 1.65 1.59
N ILE A 131 6.97 0.68 2.41
CA ILE A 131 7.42 0.57 3.81
C ILE A 131 8.95 0.42 3.92
N PRO A 132 9.63 -0.49 3.20
CA PRO A 132 11.07 -0.69 3.37
C PRO A 132 11.91 0.50 2.90
N THR A 133 11.52 1.14 1.80
CA THR A 133 12.33 2.15 1.13
C THR A 133 12.04 3.57 1.58
N LEU A 134 10.77 3.96 1.59
CA LEU A 134 10.39 5.33 1.95
C LEU A 134 10.32 5.53 3.46
N PHE A 135 9.75 4.55 4.18
CA PHE A 135 9.52 4.71 5.59
C PHE A 135 10.70 4.19 6.43
N ALA A 136 11.02 2.89 6.36
CA ALA A 136 12.02 2.30 7.23
C ALA A 136 13.42 2.88 7.00
N ALA A 137 13.86 3.00 5.75
CA ALA A 137 15.18 3.54 5.44
C ALA A 137 15.32 5.01 5.87
N ARG A 138 14.29 5.83 5.65
CA ARG A 138 14.32 7.24 6.07
C ARG A 138 14.22 7.40 7.57
N LEU A 139 13.34 6.65 8.23
CA LEU A 139 13.22 6.67 9.68
C LEU A 139 14.53 6.26 10.34
N LEU A 140 15.10 5.11 9.93
CA LEU A 140 16.35 4.61 10.49
C LEU A 140 17.51 5.59 10.32
N SER A 141 17.60 6.23 9.15
CA SER A 141 18.60 7.28 8.93
C SER A 141 18.39 8.45 9.88
N GLN A 142 17.16 8.97 10.01
CA GLN A 142 16.88 10.14 10.85
C GLN A 142 17.17 9.88 12.33
N ILE A 143 16.82 8.70 12.84
CA ILE A 143 17.04 8.37 14.26
C ILE A 143 18.51 8.08 14.60
N THR A 144 19.36 7.83 13.62
CA THR A 144 20.79 7.54 13.84
C THR A 144 21.70 8.73 13.53
N VAL A 145 21.27 9.69 12.72
CA VAL A 145 22.03 10.90 12.35
C VAL A 145 22.59 11.66 13.54
N PRO A 146 21.83 11.97 14.61
CA PRO A 146 22.32 12.76 15.72
C PRO A 146 23.51 12.17 16.47
N PHE A 147 23.72 10.86 16.34
CA PHE A 147 24.82 10.15 17.00
C PHE A 147 26.01 9.92 16.07
N TYR A 148 25.75 9.54 14.82
CA TYR A 148 26.82 9.24 13.87
C TYR A 148 27.54 10.50 13.35
N TYR A 149 26.78 11.56 13.08
CA TYR A 149 27.31 12.83 12.57
C TYR A 149 27.61 13.88 13.66
N ALA A 150 27.68 13.48 14.92
CA ALA A 150 28.09 14.38 15.99
C ALA A 150 29.58 14.71 15.85
N THR A 151 29.88 16.01 15.69
CA THR A 151 31.25 16.55 15.60
C THR A 151 31.45 17.62 16.67
N PRO A 152 32.71 17.96 17.03
CA PRO A 152 32.98 19.07 17.93
C PRO A 152 32.39 20.40 17.48
N GLU A 153 32.28 20.61 16.16
CA GLU A 153 31.79 21.87 15.58
C GLU A 153 30.29 22.03 15.69
N ASN A 154 29.51 20.92 15.61
CA ASN A 154 28.07 20.98 15.72
C ASN A 154 27.53 20.81 17.15
N GLU A 155 28.37 20.43 18.08
CA GLU A 155 28.09 20.27 19.52
C GLU A 155 26.88 19.34 19.82
N TRP A 156 26.49 18.47 18.88
CA TRP A 156 25.31 17.61 19.04
C TRP A 156 25.43 16.65 20.23
N ALA A 157 26.63 16.26 20.57
CA ALA A 157 26.89 15.40 21.74
C ALA A 157 26.52 16.08 23.06
N GLN A 158 26.69 17.41 23.16
CA GLN A 158 26.41 18.18 24.37
C GLN A 158 25.00 18.78 24.37
N VAL A 159 24.54 19.27 23.21
CA VAL A 159 23.29 20.04 23.10
C VAL A 159 22.10 19.15 22.76
N LEU A 160 22.26 18.16 21.90
CA LEU A 160 21.14 17.37 21.36
C LEU A 160 21.01 16.00 22.04
N GLN A 161 22.09 15.23 22.11
CA GLN A 161 22.04 13.83 22.56
C GLN A 161 21.52 13.66 24.01
N PRO A 162 21.82 14.54 24.99
CA PRO A 162 21.30 14.39 26.35
C PRO A 162 19.79 14.51 26.47
N HIS A 163 19.15 15.17 25.49
CA HIS A 163 17.71 15.38 25.46
C HIS A 163 16.94 14.29 24.71
N ILE A 164 17.64 13.37 24.05
CA ILE A 164 17.03 12.28 23.29
C ILE A 164 16.81 11.07 24.21
N PRO A 165 15.59 10.60 24.38
CA PRO A 165 15.31 9.41 25.17
C PRO A 165 15.98 8.15 24.60
N THR A 166 16.53 7.32 25.46
CA THR A 166 17.27 6.10 25.07
C THR A 166 16.43 5.05 24.34
N TRP A 167 15.10 5.08 24.51
CA TRP A 167 14.18 4.18 23.82
C TRP A 167 13.82 4.65 22.40
N LEU A 168 14.04 5.92 22.10
CA LEU A 168 13.68 6.51 20.81
C LEU A 168 14.74 6.25 19.75
N MET A 169 16.01 6.19 20.13
CA MET A 169 17.16 6.07 19.24
C MET A 169 18.21 5.13 19.80
N PRO A 170 18.92 4.36 18.96
CA PRO A 170 20.00 3.51 19.41
C PRO A 170 21.23 4.36 19.79
N HIS A 171 21.61 4.37 21.06
CA HIS A 171 22.72 5.20 21.57
C HIS A 171 24.10 4.54 21.42
N HIS A 172 24.17 3.25 21.11
CA HIS A 172 25.43 2.50 21.15
C HIS A 172 26.20 2.65 19.81
N PRO A 173 27.52 2.97 19.84
CA PRO A 173 28.36 3.08 18.64
C PRO A 173 28.34 1.83 17.75
N VAL A 174 28.24 0.65 18.37
CA VAL A 174 28.15 -0.66 17.67
C VAL A 174 26.93 -0.75 16.73
N THR A 175 25.90 0.07 16.95
CA THR A 175 24.71 0.08 16.08
C THR A 175 24.80 1.07 14.96
N GLN A 176 25.45 2.20 15.19
CA GLN A 176 25.46 3.35 14.27
C GLN A 176 26.53 3.22 13.20
N GLN A 177 27.74 2.90 13.59
CA GLN A 177 28.87 2.81 12.69
C GLN A 177 28.66 1.74 11.60
N PRO A 178 28.25 0.49 11.90
CA PRO A 178 27.96 -0.51 10.88
C PRO A 178 26.76 -0.18 9.99
N PHE A 179 25.83 0.66 10.46
CA PHE A 179 24.69 1.09 9.67
C PHE A 179 25.11 2.02 8.51
N TYR A 180 26.08 2.91 8.73
CA TYR A 180 26.56 3.86 7.72
C TYR A 180 27.76 3.35 6.92
N GLU A 181 28.69 2.64 7.58
CA GLU A 181 29.94 2.19 6.97
C GLU A 181 29.85 0.76 6.40
N GLY A 182 28.73 0.08 6.68
CA GLY A 182 28.52 -1.31 6.30
C GLY A 182 29.11 -2.29 7.34
N MET A 183 28.55 -3.47 7.34
CA MET A 183 29.00 -4.55 8.21
C MET A 183 30.11 -5.36 7.52
N GLY A 184 31.27 -5.51 8.17
CA GLY A 184 32.33 -6.37 7.71
C GLY A 184 31.89 -7.84 7.62
N LYS A 185 32.62 -8.65 6.84
CA LYS A 185 32.35 -10.10 6.73
C LYS A 185 32.36 -10.77 8.09
N GLY A 186 31.26 -11.43 8.47
CA GLY A 186 31.11 -12.13 9.75
C GLY A 186 30.42 -11.32 10.86
N TYR A 187 30.08 -10.07 10.64
CA TYR A 187 29.31 -9.29 11.61
C TYR A 187 27.83 -9.65 11.55
N ALA A 188 27.24 -9.91 12.71
CA ALA A 188 25.80 -10.10 12.84
C ALA A 188 25.10 -8.78 13.21
N VAL A 189 23.89 -8.56 12.70
CA VAL A 189 23.10 -7.39 13.08
C VAL A 189 22.84 -7.40 14.58
N PRO A 190 23.15 -6.31 15.32
CA PRO A 190 22.93 -6.22 16.76
C PRO A 190 21.45 -6.02 17.09
N TRP A 191 20.65 -7.05 16.88
CA TRP A 191 19.19 -7.02 17.08
C TRP A 191 18.76 -6.57 18.47
N GLN A 192 19.57 -6.88 19.49
CA GLN A 192 19.28 -6.50 20.89
C GLN A 192 19.22 -4.97 21.06
N ALA A 193 19.99 -4.22 20.28
CA ALA A 193 19.99 -2.77 20.34
C ALA A 193 18.93 -2.14 19.42
N TRP A 194 18.62 -2.78 18.27
CA TRP A 194 17.64 -2.27 17.32
C TRP A 194 16.20 -2.62 17.70
N LEU A 195 15.95 -3.80 18.24
CA LEU A 195 14.60 -4.30 18.51
C LEU A 195 13.78 -3.39 19.45
N PRO A 196 14.33 -2.92 20.59
CA PRO A 196 13.60 -2.02 21.48
C PRO A 196 13.17 -0.72 20.79
N VAL A 197 14.06 -0.15 19.98
CA VAL A 197 13.81 1.09 19.24
C VAL A 197 12.73 0.88 18.17
N LEU A 198 12.83 -0.20 17.40
CA LEU A 198 11.83 -0.54 16.39
C LEU A 198 10.45 -0.79 17.00
N LEU A 199 10.40 -1.47 18.14
CA LEU A 199 9.15 -1.70 18.88
C LEU A 199 8.58 -0.40 19.45
N ALA A 200 9.41 0.52 19.91
CA ALA A 200 8.98 1.83 20.40
C ALA A 200 8.37 2.70 19.30
N TRP A 201 8.86 2.59 18.06
CA TRP A 201 8.32 3.33 16.92
C TRP A 201 7.02 2.72 16.35
N GLN A 202 6.73 1.45 16.65
CA GLN A 202 5.56 0.73 16.13
C GLN A 202 4.21 1.43 16.43
N PRO A 203 3.94 1.91 17.67
CA PRO A 203 2.70 2.63 17.97
C PRO A 203 2.52 3.91 17.15
N PHE A 204 3.61 4.64 16.89
CA PHE A 204 3.58 5.85 16.06
C PHE A 204 3.22 5.54 14.61
N ILE A 205 3.74 4.44 14.08
CA ILE A 205 3.42 3.95 12.73
C ILE A 205 1.93 3.59 12.67
N TRP A 206 1.43 2.82 13.64
CA TRP A 206 0.02 2.45 13.71
C TRP A 206 -0.90 3.67 13.90
N ALA A 207 -0.50 4.63 14.74
CA ALA A 207 -1.24 5.89 14.91
C ALA A 207 -1.32 6.68 13.60
N LEU A 208 -0.24 6.75 12.82
CA LEU A 208 -0.24 7.38 11.51
C LEU A 208 -1.24 6.72 10.56
N PHE A 209 -1.24 5.38 10.49
CA PHE A 209 -2.20 4.64 9.66
C PHE A 209 -3.65 4.87 10.10
N LEU A 210 -3.91 4.87 11.42
CA LEU A 210 -5.26 5.13 11.96
C LEU A 210 -5.77 6.54 11.62
N VAL A 211 -4.90 7.54 11.60
CA VAL A 211 -5.28 8.92 11.23
C VAL A 211 -5.54 9.06 9.73
N MET A 212 -4.93 8.21 8.90
CA MET A 212 -5.09 8.25 7.44
C MET A 212 -6.32 7.48 6.92
N ILE A 213 -6.95 6.64 7.75
CA ILE A 213 -8.18 5.90 7.45
C ILE A 213 -9.41 6.69 7.85
#